data_24312c02bf3184f75f7121a69641171d
#
_entry.id   24312c02bf3184f75f7121a69641171d
#
_cell.length_a   1.000
_cell.length_b   1.000
_cell.length_c   1.000
_cell.angle_alpha   90.00
_cell.angle_beta   90.00
_cell.angle_gamma   90.00
#
_symmetry.space_group_name_H-M   'P 1'
#
loop_
_entity.id
_entity.type
_entity.pdbx_description
1 polymer ?
#
loop_
_entity_poly.entity_id
_entity_poly.type
_entity_poly.pdbx_seq_one_letter_code
_entity_poly.pdbx_strand_id
1 'polypeptide(L)'
;VTSSAGDKKREQTRSALVVTKITQFITKMNIAPLPRNYELIYEILSGHNPSMGRDVLALGNAPQQHEIDLIGQRHNLPGFSRIEAEQMASEALDTLTQISARLDASLKRTETFMHGISDQGGKQPVPERVAELLGDIHEEQTSLRHFIAMGLVKIRDVERHRAELQTASLRDALTALPNRAAFLEKLRGLFAEDKAASATSLVLLDIDHFREINGRYGPAAGNKALRRLAALFRKTIKKDDFVARIGGDEFAFLFAGVPQNTAEAIAERLRQSVEDLRFVTSGGDGEHLTVSIGVAAVDGTTTPAEFYGHAELALLSARSSTRNCVVGYSRDVAQHSRRSYLEQLGD
;
A
#
# COMPACT_ATOMS: atom_id res chain seq x y z
N VAL A 1 37.60 2.35 -22.75
CA VAL A 1 36.85 1.71 -21.62
C VAL A 1 36.50 2.70 -20.50
N THR A 2 36.90 3.98 -20.63
CA THR A 2 36.70 5.03 -19.59
C THR A 2 35.42 5.87 -19.75
N SER A 3 34.61 5.66 -20.79
CA SER A 3 33.36 6.44 -21.05
C SER A 3 32.14 6.00 -20.22
N SER A 4 32.07 4.75 -19.80
CA SER A 4 30.87 4.16 -19.17
C SER A 4 30.64 4.59 -17.71
N ALA A 5 31.67 4.95 -16.95
CA ALA A 5 31.52 5.31 -15.53
C ALA A 5 31.01 6.76 -15.34
N GLY A 6 31.42 7.67 -16.22
CA GLY A 6 30.98 9.07 -16.22
C GLY A 6 29.49 9.22 -16.60
N ASP A 7 29.03 8.42 -17.56
CA ASP A 7 27.63 8.44 -17.99
C ASP A 7 26.69 7.86 -16.93
N LYS A 8 27.06 6.77 -16.27
CA LYS A 8 26.28 6.21 -15.15
C LYS A 8 26.15 7.18 -13.96
N LYS A 9 27.22 7.91 -13.65
CA LYS A 9 27.20 8.90 -12.56
C LYS A 9 26.32 10.11 -12.91
N ARG A 10 26.33 10.55 -14.15
CA ARG A 10 25.43 11.62 -14.67
C ARG A 10 23.97 11.18 -14.68
N GLU A 11 23.69 9.95 -15.05
CA GLU A 11 22.34 9.39 -15.10
C GLU A 11 21.75 9.19 -13.68
N GLN A 12 22.55 8.72 -12.73
CA GLN A 12 22.18 8.63 -11.31
C GLN A 12 21.90 10.00 -10.68
N THR A 13 22.72 11.00 -10.99
CA THR A 13 22.51 12.38 -10.51
C THR A 13 21.24 12.98 -11.10
N ARG A 14 20.94 12.70 -12.38
CA ARG A 14 19.72 13.16 -13.05
C ARG A 14 18.47 12.52 -12.47
N SER A 15 18.51 11.23 -12.17
CA SER A 15 17.41 10.50 -11.54
C SER A 15 17.13 10.98 -10.12
N ALA A 16 18.16 11.22 -9.32
CA ALA A 16 18.01 11.77 -7.96
C ALA A 16 17.39 13.17 -7.98
N LEU A 17 17.77 14.00 -8.95
CA LEU A 17 17.21 15.36 -9.11
C LEU A 17 15.73 15.33 -9.50
N VAL A 18 15.32 14.37 -10.31
CA VAL A 18 13.91 14.19 -10.69
C VAL A 18 13.07 13.76 -9.52
N VAL A 19 13.53 12.78 -8.72
CA VAL A 19 12.83 12.33 -7.51
C VAL A 19 12.64 13.47 -6.52
N THR A 20 13.68 14.28 -6.29
CA THR A 20 13.59 15.46 -5.41
C THR A 20 12.55 16.45 -5.91
N LYS A 21 12.52 16.74 -7.21
CA LYS A 21 11.53 17.66 -7.79
C LYS A 21 10.10 17.11 -7.67
N ILE A 22 9.90 15.81 -7.87
CA ILE A 22 8.60 15.17 -7.71
C ILE A 22 8.13 15.33 -6.26
N THR A 23 8.98 15.02 -5.29
CA THR A 23 8.64 15.13 -3.88
C THR A 23 8.32 16.58 -3.48
N GLN A 24 9.10 17.55 -3.94
CA GLN A 24 8.82 18.97 -3.73
C GLN A 24 7.50 19.41 -4.33
N PHE A 25 7.17 18.93 -5.53
CA PHE A 25 5.91 19.26 -6.18
C PHE A 25 4.71 18.66 -5.41
N ILE A 26 4.78 17.40 -5.04
CA ILE A 26 3.77 16.69 -4.24
C ILE A 26 3.53 17.43 -2.93
N THR A 27 4.60 17.79 -2.22
CA THR A 27 4.51 18.52 -0.94
C THR A 27 3.92 19.92 -1.13
N LYS A 28 4.38 20.65 -2.15
CA LYS A 28 3.91 22.04 -2.43
C LYS A 28 2.44 22.07 -2.79
N MET A 29 1.94 21.10 -3.54
CA MET A 29 0.55 20.99 -3.98
C MET A 29 -0.33 20.23 -2.99
N ASN A 30 0.22 19.81 -1.85
CA ASN A 30 -0.46 18.97 -0.86
C ASN A 30 -1.15 17.74 -1.46
N ILE A 31 -0.48 17.09 -2.41
CA ILE A 31 -0.95 15.89 -3.10
C ILE A 31 -0.58 14.66 -2.24
N ALA A 32 -1.48 13.69 -2.13
CA ALA A 32 -1.18 12.44 -1.44
C ALA A 32 0.01 11.70 -2.09
N PRO A 33 1.00 11.21 -1.32
CA PRO A 33 2.18 10.52 -1.86
C PRO A 33 1.85 9.09 -2.28
N LEU A 34 0.92 8.94 -3.22
CA LEU A 34 0.52 7.66 -3.80
C LEU A 34 1.42 7.31 -5.00
N PRO A 35 1.77 6.04 -5.23
CA PRO A 35 2.62 5.63 -6.36
C PRO A 35 2.14 6.18 -7.71
N ARG A 36 0.84 6.17 -7.97
CA ARG A 36 0.25 6.72 -9.19
C ARG A 36 0.43 8.24 -9.32
N ASN A 37 0.43 8.96 -8.20
CA ASN A 37 0.68 10.40 -8.20
C ASN A 37 2.15 10.72 -8.53
N TYR A 38 3.09 9.87 -8.11
CA TYR A 38 4.49 9.98 -8.55
C TYR A 38 4.63 9.78 -10.06
N GLU A 39 3.92 8.81 -10.64
CA GLU A 39 3.89 8.58 -12.09
C GLU A 39 3.35 9.83 -12.81
N LEU A 40 2.22 10.38 -12.38
CA LEU A 40 1.60 11.57 -12.95
C LEU A 40 2.55 12.78 -12.89
N ILE A 41 3.15 13.04 -11.74
CA ILE A 41 4.08 14.17 -11.58
C ILE A 41 5.39 13.93 -12.36
N TYR A 42 5.86 12.68 -12.45
CA TYR A 42 7.00 12.33 -13.31
C TYR A 42 6.73 12.69 -14.77
N GLU A 43 5.58 12.32 -15.32
CA GLU A 43 5.19 12.63 -16.69
C GLU A 43 5.07 14.16 -16.93
N ILE A 44 4.53 14.91 -15.96
CA ILE A 44 4.48 16.38 -16.00
C ILE A 44 5.89 16.97 -16.05
N LEU A 45 6.77 16.56 -15.13
CA LEU A 45 8.12 17.12 -15.02
C LEU A 45 9.05 16.68 -16.16
N SER A 46 8.76 15.53 -16.77
CA SER A 46 9.47 15.05 -17.98
C SER A 46 9.12 15.84 -19.24
N GLY A 47 8.03 16.61 -19.20
CA GLY A 47 7.58 17.44 -20.33
C GLY A 47 6.95 16.66 -21.49
N HIS A 48 6.68 15.35 -21.30
CA HIS A 48 6.07 14.52 -22.33
C HIS A 48 4.64 14.92 -22.64
N ASN A 49 3.91 15.44 -21.63
CA ASN A 49 2.52 15.84 -21.78
C ASN A 49 2.24 17.24 -21.16
N PRO A 50 2.46 18.32 -21.90
CA PRO A 50 2.25 19.69 -21.41
C PRO A 50 0.79 20.02 -21.05
N SER A 51 -0.20 19.31 -21.64
CA SER A 51 -1.61 19.50 -21.32
C SER A 51 -1.94 18.98 -19.92
N MET A 52 -1.41 17.83 -19.52
CA MET A 52 -1.58 17.25 -18.19
C MET A 52 -1.05 18.17 -17.08
N GLY A 53 0.11 18.81 -17.33
CA GLY A 53 0.66 19.79 -16.39
C GLY A 53 -0.27 21.00 -16.17
N ARG A 54 -0.91 21.49 -17.22
CA ARG A 54 -1.90 22.57 -17.13
C ARG A 54 -3.17 22.14 -16.36
N ASP A 55 -3.65 20.92 -16.64
CA ASP A 55 -4.82 20.36 -15.97
C ASP A 55 -4.59 20.22 -14.46
N VAL A 56 -3.43 19.71 -14.04
CA VAL A 56 -3.08 19.58 -12.61
C VAL A 56 -2.91 20.97 -11.96
N LEU A 57 -2.24 21.90 -12.60
CA LEU A 57 -2.07 23.27 -12.06
C LEU A 57 -3.40 24.02 -11.94
N ALA A 58 -4.38 23.73 -12.79
CA ALA A 58 -5.71 24.33 -12.74
C ALA A 58 -6.53 23.89 -11.49
N LEU A 59 -6.18 22.78 -10.84
CA LEU A 59 -6.82 22.31 -9.61
C LEU A 59 -6.46 23.16 -8.36
N GLY A 60 -5.41 24.00 -8.44
CA GLY A 60 -4.97 24.84 -7.32
C GLY A 60 -4.07 24.12 -6.31
N ASN A 61 -3.93 24.69 -5.10
CA ASN A 61 -2.90 24.32 -4.12
C ASN A 61 -3.32 23.23 -3.12
N ALA A 62 -4.36 22.48 -3.33
CA ALA A 62 -4.73 21.32 -2.51
C ALA A 62 -5.82 20.51 -3.24
N PRO A 63 -5.51 19.90 -4.39
CA PRO A 63 -6.49 19.14 -5.13
C PRO A 63 -6.93 17.90 -4.36
N GLN A 64 -8.21 17.58 -4.48
CA GLN A 64 -8.73 16.32 -3.95
C GLN A 64 -8.20 15.14 -4.76
N GLN A 65 -7.99 13.99 -4.12
CA GLN A 65 -7.40 12.82 -4.81
C GLN A 65 -8.23 12.39 -6.04
N HIS A 66 -9.56 12.46 -5.96
CA HIS A 66 -10.43 12.09 -7.09
C HIS A 66 -10.24 13.00 -8.31
N GLU A 67 -9.91 14.28 -8.12
CA GLU A 67 -9.65 15.21 -9.23
C GLU A 67 -8.35 14.86 -9.95
N ILE A 68 -7.32 14.46 -9.17
CA ILE A 68 -6.05 13.95 -9.70
C ILE A 68 -6.26 12.65 -10.45
N ASP A 69 -7.06 11.74 -9.88
CA ASP A 69 -7.40 10.44 -10.49
C ASP A 69 -8.10 10.64 -11.85
N LEU A 70 -9.03 11.60 -11.96
CA LEU A 70 -9.69 11.97 -13.23
C LEU A 70 -8.69 12.48 -14.29
N ILE A 71 -7.70 13.26 -13.88
CA ILE A 71 -6.66 13.73 -14.81
C ILE A 71 -5.79 12.55 -15.27
N GLY A 72 -5.33 11.69 -14.37
CA GLY A 72 -4.56 10.51 -14.71
C GLY A 72 -5.29 9.57 -15.68
N GLN A 73 -6.59 9.36 -15.46
CA GLN A 73 -7.47 8.59 -16.35
C GLN A 73 -7.62 9.27 -17.73
N ARG A 74 -7.92 10.58 -17.78
CA ARG A 74 -8.05 11.34 -19.03
C ARG A 74 -6.82 11.25 -19.91
N HIS A 75 -5.64 11.19 -19.29
CA HIS A 75 -4.37 11.09 -19.99
C HIS A 75 -3.87 9.63 -20.15
N ASN A 76 -4.71 8.63 -19.84
CA ASN A 76 -4.45 7.20 -19.99
C ASN A 76 -3.15 6.74 -19.29
N LEU A 77 -2.86 7.26 -18.11
CA LEU A 77 -1.72 6.80 -17.32
C LEU A 77 -1.96 5.40 -16.77
N PRO A 78 -1.01 4.44 -16.92
CA PRO A 78 -1.17 3.04 -16.50
C PRO A 78 -1.58 2.87 -15.04
N GLY A 79 -1.04 3.68 -14.12
CA GLY A 79 -1.38 3.64 -12.70
C GLY A 79 -2.81 4.07 -12.35
N PHE A 80 -3.54 4.67 -13.30
CA PHE A 80 -4.90 5.18 -13.13
C PHE A 80 -5.96 4.34 -13.86
N SER A 81 -5.61 3.59 -14.89
CA SER A 81 -6.52 2.70 -15.64
C SER A 81 -7.11 1.60 -14.75
N ARG A 82 -6.39 1.19 -13.71
CA ARG A 82 -6.82 0.17 -12.77
C ARG A 82 -7.99 0.62 -11.88
N ILE A 83 -8.06 1.91 -11.54
CA ILE A 83 -9.13 2.48 -10.70
C ILE A 83 -10.46 2.42 -11.44
N GLU A 84 -10.46 2.76 -12.73
CA GLU A 84 -11.64 2.74 -13.58
C GLU A 84 -12.22 1.33 -13.70
N ALA A 85 -11.36 0.32 -13.93
CA ALA A 85 -11.79 -1.08 -13.98
C ALA A 85 -12.37 -1.57 -12.64
N GLU A 86 -11.85 -1.09 -11.52
CA GLU A 86 -12.34 -1.40 -10.17
C GLU A 86 -13.71 -0.80 -9.88
N GLN A 87 -13.90 0.45 -10.24
CA GLN A 87 -15.17 1.15 -10.09
C GLN A 87 -16.25 0.53 -10.99
N MET A 88 -15.94 0.27 -12.26
CA MET A 88 -16.86 -0.37 -13.20
C MET A 88 -17.27 -1.77 -12.74
N ALA A 89 -16.36 -2.57 -12.18
CA ALA A 89 -16.70 -3.90 -11.66
C ALA A 89 -17.63 -3.81 -10.45
N SER A 90 -17.41 -2.88 -9.53
CA SER A 90 -18.27 -2.65 -8.36
C SER A 90 -19.67 -2.17 -8.79
N GLU A 91 -19.75 -1.19 -9.68
CA GLU A 91 -21.03 -0.68 -10.20
C GLU A 91 -21.83 -1.75 -10.97
N ALA A 92 -21.12 -2.59 -11.75
CA ALA A 92 -21.74 -3.71 -12.45
C ALA A 92 -22.31 -4.75 -11.47
N LEU A 93 -21.58 -5.06 -10.38
CA LEU A 93 -22.06 -5.99 -9.36
C LEU A 93 -23.31 -5.46 -8.64
N ASP A 94 -23.31 -4.18 -8.26
CA ASP A 94 -24.47 -3.53 -7.63
C ASP A 94 -25.68 -3.53 -8.56
N THR A 95 -25.48 -3.19 -9.83
CA THR A 95 -26.52 -3.17 -10.84
C THR A 95 -27.12 -4.56 -11.04
N LEU A 96 -26.30 -5.60 -11.20
CA LEU A 96 -26.75 -6.99 -11.35
C LEU A 96 -27.49 -7.49 -10.11
N THR A 97 -27.04 -7.09 -8.92
CA THR A 97 -27.71 -7.43 -7.66
C THR A 97 -29.12 -6.81 -7.58
N GLN A 98 -29.27 -5.56 -8.01
CA GLN A 98 -30.57 -4.88 -8.09
C GLN A 98 -31.50 -5.52 -9.13
N ILE A 99 -30.97 -5.90 -10.29
CA ILE A 99 -31.73 -6.59 -11.34
C ILE A 99 -32.20 -7.94 -10.82
N SER A 100 -31.34 -8.71 -10.15
CA SER A 100 -31.70 -10.00 -9.54
C SER A 100 -32.85 -9.86 -8.55
N ALA A 101 -32.78 -8.86 -7.64
CA ALA A 101 -33.84 -8.62 -6.66
C ALA A 101 -35.19 -8.22 -7.30
N ARG A 102 -35.12 -7.39 -8.35
CA ARG A 102 -36.34 -7.02 -9.12
C ARG A 102 -36.95 -8.20 -9.86
N LEU A 103 -36.12 -9.07 -10.40
CA LEU A 103 -36.54 -10.27 -11.09
C LEU A 103 -37.20 -11.28 -10.15
N ASP A 104 -36.62 -11.49 -8.94
CA ASP A 104 -37.21 -12.31 -7.88
C ASP A 104 -38.61 -11.80 -7.46
N ALA A 105 -38.74 -10.48 -7.32
CA ALA A 105 -40.04 -9.87 -7.01
C ALA A 105 -41.06 -10.01 -8.16
N SER A 106 -40.58 -10.00 -9.42
CA SER A 106 -41.42 -10.21 -10.60
C SER A 106 -41.87 -11.65 -10.69
N LEU A 107 -40.96 -12.61 -10.53
CA LEU A 107 -41.29 -14.05 -10.51
C LEU A 107 -42.35 -14.36 -9.46
N LYS A 108 -42.19 -13.88 -8.23
CA LYS A 108 -43.12 -14.07 -7.13
C LYS A 108 -44.53 -13.51 -7.46
N ARG A 109 -44.60 -12.37 -8.16
CA ARG A 109 -45.87 -11.80 -8.61
C ARG A 109 -46.52 -12.66 -9.67
N THR A 110 -45.76 -13.17 -10.65
CA THR A 110 -46.24 -14.05 -11.70
C THR A 110 -46.76 -15.36 -11.11
N GLU A 111 -46.03 -15.98 -10.20
CA GLU A 111 -46.47 -17.18 -9.45
C GLU A 111 -47.75 -16.93 -8.67
N THR A 112 -47.84 -15.82 -7.93
CA THR A 112 -49.07 -15.47 -7.19
C THR A 112 -50.27 -15.29 -8.12
N PHE A 113 -50.03 -14.66 -9.26
CA PHE A 113 -51.07 -14.46 -10.28
C PHE A 113 -51.54 -15.80 -10.91
N MET A 114 -50.58 -16.68 -11.26
CA MET A 114 -50.87 -18.03 -11.76
C MET A 114 -51.64 -18.87 -10.74
N HIS A 115 -51.26 -18.85 -9.47
CA HIS A 115 -51.99 -19.52 -8.40
C HIS A 115 -53.40 -18.95 -8.20
N GLY A 116 -53.55 -17.62 -8.25
CA GLY A 116 -54.87 -16.97 -8.17
C GLY A 116 -55.81 -17.32 -9.28
N ILE A 117 -55.29 -17.54 -10.51
CA ILE A 117 -56.07 -18.03 -11.64
C ILE A 117 -56.48 -19.50 -11.46
N SER A 118 -55.59 -20.35 -10.96
CA SER A 118 -55.86 -21.77 -10.71
C SER A 118 -56.89 -21.99 -9.60
N ASP A 119 -56.87 -21.14 -8.55
CA ASP A 119 -57.76 -21.27 -7.39
C ASP A 119 -59.18 -20.74 -7.64
N GLN A 120 -59.35 -19.83 -8.63
CA GLN A 120 -60.68 -19.35 -9.05
C GLN A 120 -61.40 -20.26 -10.05
N GLY A 121 -60.93 -21.48 -10.22
CA GLY A 121 -61.36 -22.50 -11.18
C GLY A 121 -62.81 -22.91 -11.13
N GLY A 122 -63.73 -22.00 -11.37
CA GLY A 122 -65.16 -22.33 -11.45
C GLY A 122 -66.04 -21.27 -12.07
N LYS A 123 -65.64 -20.03 -12.27
CA LYS A 123 -66.56 -18.96 -12.71
C LYS A 123 -66.26 -18.24 -14.03
N GLN A 124 -65.03 -18.30 -14.54
CA GLN A 124 -64.72 -17.87 -15.91
C GLN A 124 -63.47 -18.63 -16.42
N PRO A 125 -63.55 -19.37 -17.56
CA PRO A 125 -62.40 -20.03 -18.12
C PRO A 125 -61.43 -18.97 -18.63
N VAL A 126 -60.19 -18.97 -18.06
CA VAL A 126 -59.09 -18.20 -18.61
C VAL A 126 -58.83 -18.73 -20.04
N PRO A 127 -58.77 -17.87 -21.05
CA PRO A 127 -58.43 -18.34 -22.39
C PRO A 127 -57.09 -19.11 -22.32
N GLU A 128 -57.07 -20.33 -22.86
CA GLU A 128 -55.93 -21.26 -22.88
C GLU A 128 -54.65 -20.54 -23.34
N ARG A 129 -54.78 -19.64 -24.31
CA ARG A 129 -53.69 -18.79 -24.82
C ARG A 129 -53.10 -17.82 -23.82
N VAL A 130 -53.83 -17.39 -22.78
CA VAL A 130 -53.32 -16.53 -21.72
C VAL A 130 -52.53 -17.36 -20.69
N ALA A 131 -52.96 -18.58 -20.43
CA ALA A 131 -52.22 -19.50 -19.55
C ALA A 131 -50.89 -19.93 -20.20
N GLU A 132 -50.86 -20.21 -21.49
CA GLU A 132 -49.64 -20.49 -22.26
C GLU A 132 -48.66 -19.29 -22.18
N LEU A 133 -49.13 -18.08 -22.52
CA LEU A 133 -48.28 -16.87 -22.48
C LEU A 133 -47.71 -16.59 -21.09
N LEU A 134 -48.46 -16.85 -20.02
CA LEU A 134 -47.97 -16.70 -18.65
C LEU A 134 -46.93 -17.77 -18.32
N GLY A 135 -47.09 -19.00 -18.86
CA GLY A 135 -46.09 -20.05 -18.73
C GLY A 135 -44.78 -19.68 -19.43
N ASP A 136 -44.85 -19.19 -20.65
CA ASP A 136 -43.69 -18.74 -21.43
C ASP A 136 -42.94 -17.59 -20.71
N ILE A 137 -43.66 -16.60 -20.19
CA ILE A 137 -43.09 -15.49 -19.44
C ILE A 137 -42.39 -15.99 -18.16
N HIS A 138 -43.01 -16.94 -17.47
CA HIS A 138 -42.42 -17.51 -16.25
C HIS A 138 -41.12 -18.28 -16.56
N GLU A 139 -41.11 -19.05 -17.63
CA GLU A 139 -39.92 -19.81 -18.06
C GLU A 139 -38.79 -18.87 -18.48
N GLU A 140 -39.10 -17.81 -19.24
CA GLU A 140 -38.11 -16.79 -19.62
C GLU A 140 -37.56 -16.05 -18.44
N GLN A 141 -38.39 -15.64 -17.47
CA GLN A 141 -37.96 -15.01 -16.21
C GLN A 141 -37.05 -15.93 -15.38
N THR A 142 -37.39 -17.23 -15.34
CA THR A 142 -36.60 -18.22 -14.58
C THR A 142 -35.24 -18.44 -15.25
N SER A 143 -35.19 -18.52 -16.57
CA SER A 143 -33.96 -18.63 -17.37
C SER A 143 -33.06 -17.39 -17.15
N LEU A 144 -33.62 -16.20 -17.22
CA LEU A 144 -32.89 -14.94 -17.01
C LEU A 144 -32.35 -14.84 -15.57
N ARG A 145 -33.14 -15.25 -14.58
CA ARG A 145 -32.69 -15.33 -13.17
C ARG A 145 -31.51 -16.27 -13.03
N HIS A 146 -31.54 -17.44 -13.65
CA HIS A 146 -30.43 -18.39 -13.62
C HIS A 146 -29.16 -17.80 -14.25
N PHE A 147 -29.31 -17.14 -15.39
CA PHE A 147 -28.21 -16.50 -16.09
C PHE A 147 -27.56 -15.38 -15.25
N ILE A 148 -28.35 -14.53 -14.60
CA ILE A 148 -27.87 -13.46 -13.72
C ILE A 148 -27.18 -14.06 -12.49
N ALA A 149 -27.76 -15.10 -11.87
CA ALA A 149 -27.14 -15.76 -10.73
C ALA A 149 -25.76 -16.34 -11.06
N MET A 150 -25.62 -16.98 -12.24
CA MET A 150 -24.32 -17.47 -12.72
C MET A 150 -23.33 -16.32 -12.97
N GLY A 151 -23.80 -15.19 -13.52
CA GLY A 151 -22.97 -14.00 -13.72
C GLY A 151 -22.44 -13.43 -12.42
N LEU A 152 -23.30 -13.30 -11.41
CA LEU A 152 -22.93 -12.83 -10.07
C LEU A 152 -21.89 -13.73 -9.38
N VAL A 153 -22.03 -15.07 -9.52
CA VAL A 153 -21.03 -16.01 -8.99
C VAL A 153 -19.68 -15.79 -9.66
N LYS A 154 -19.64 -15.70 -10.99
CA LYS A 154 -18.39 -15.47 -11.73
C LYS A 154 -17.71 -14.16 -11.35
N ILE A 155 -18.47 -13.08 -11.20
CA ILE A 155 -17.89 -11.78 -10.80
C ILE A 155 -17.31 -11.88 -9.39
N ARG A 156 -18.02 -12.49 -8.45
CA ARG A 156 -17.52 -12.71 -7.08
C ARG A 156 -16.26 -13.56 -7.03
N ASP A 157 -16.18 -14.59 -7.86
CA ASP A 157 -14.99 -15.45 -7.95
C ASP A 157 -13.79 -14.66 -8.50
N VAL A 158 -13.99 -13.79 -9.49
CA VAL A 158 -12.94 -12.91 -10.02
C VAL A 158 -12.47 -11.91 -8.96
N GLU A 159 -13.39 -11.28 -8.23
CA GLU A 159 -13.05 -10.36 -7.15
C GLU A 159 -12.30 -11.06 -6.01
N ARG A 160 -12.75 -12.26 -5.62
CA ARG A 160 -12.07 -13.06 -4.61
C ARG A 160 -10.67 -13.45 -5.05
N HIS A 161 -10.49 -13.96 -6.26
CA HIS A 161 -9.17 -14.32 -6.80
C HIS A 161 -8.24 -13.11 -6.89
N ARG A 162 -8.79 -11.96 -7.25
CA ARG A 162 -8.08 -10.69 -7.26
C ARG A 162 -7.64 -10.25 -5.85
N ALA A 163 -8.53 -10.36 -4.83
CA ALA A 163 -8.21 -10.08 -3.45
C ALA A 163 -7.11 -11.02 -2.90
N GLU A 164 -7.15 -12.31 -3.27
CA GLU A 164 -6.11 -13.29 -2.95
C GLU A 164 -4.77 -12.91 -3.59
N LEU A 165 -4.75 -12.50 -4.86
CA LEU A 165 -3.55 -12.00 -5.54
C LEU A 165 -3.02 -10.70 -4.91
N GLN A 166 -3.89 -9.79 -4.50
CA GLN A 166 -3.51 -8.57 -3.77
C GLN A 166 -2.90 -8.91 -2.41
N THR A 167 -3.50 -9.84 -1.67
CA THR A 167 -3.00 -10.27 -0.35
C THR A 167 -1.64 -10.96 -0.49
N ALA A 168 -1.42 -11.76 -1.53
CA ALA A 168 -0.11 -12.32 -1.88
C ALA A 168 0.90 -11.22 -2.26
N SER A 169 0.45 -10.16 -2.94
CA SER A 169 1.25 -8.98 -3.31
C SER A 169 1.62 -8.08 -2.11
N LEU A 170 1.00 -8.23 -0.94
CA LEU A 170 1.30 -7.46 0.28
C LEU A 170 2.40 -8.09 1.15
N ARG A 171 3.01 -9.20 0.71
CA ARG A 171 4.10 -9.86 1.43
C ARG A 171 5.42 -9.79 0.68
N ASP A 172 6.50 -9.69 1.45
CA ASP A 172 7.86 -9.83 0.92
C ASP A 172 8.16 -11.30 0.65
N ALA A 173 8.56 -11.62 -0.58
CA ALA A 173 8.78 -12.99 -1.03
C ALA A 173 9.92 -13.71 -0.29
N LEU A 174 10.92 -12.97 0.22
CA LEU A 174 12.07 -13.54 0.91
C LEU A 174 11.78 -13.85 2.38
N THR A 175 11.13 -12.90 3.07
CA THR A 175 10.95 -12.94 4.53
C THR A 175 9.52 -13.33 4.94
N ALA A 176 8.57 -13.30 4.01
CA ALA A 176 7.15 -13.46 4.22
C ALA A 176 6.55 -12.46 5.25
N LEU A 177 7.29 -11.40 5.62
CA LEU A 177 6.74 -10.25 6.33
C LEU A 177 5.83 -9.44 5.39
N PRO A 178 4.93 -8.61 5.92
CA PRO A 178 4.35 -7.52 5.15
C PRO A 178 5.42 -6.75 4.39
N ASN A 179 5.11 -6.33 3.16
CA ASN A 179 6.03 -5.56 2.34
C ASN A 179 5.75 -4.04 2.46
N ARG A 180 6.46 -3.22 1.68
CA ARG A 180 6.31 -1.76 1.65
C ARG A 180 4.86 -1.32 1.35
N ALA A 181 4.17 -2.02 0.44
CA ALA A 181 2.78 -1.69 0.09
C ALA A 181 1.86 -1.90 1.29
N ALA A 182 1.98 -3.04 1.98
CA ALA A 182 1.23 -3.33 3.21
C ALA A 182 1.53 -2.34 4.33
N PHE A 183 2.79 -1.91 4.46
CA PHE A 183 3.18 -0.89 5.44
C PHE A 183 2.51 0.45 5.16
N LEU A 184 2.54 0.92 3.91
CA LEU A 184 1.92 2.19 3.53
C LEU A 184 0.39 2.17 3.69
N GLU A 185 -0.25 1.03 3.44
CA GLU A 185 -1.67 0.84 3.66
C GLU A 185 -2.00 0.91 5.17
N LYS A 186 -1.23 0.19 6.00
CA LYS A 186 -1.37 0.24 7.46
C LYS A 186 -1.17 1.63 8.02
N LEU A 187 -0.13 2.33 7.54
CA LEU A 187 0.18 3.71 7.94
C LEU A 187 -0.97 4.66 7.62
N ARG A 188 -1.56 4.58 6.41
CA ARG A 188 -2.72 5.40 6.04
C ARG A 188 -3.94 5.09 6.90
N GLY A 189 -4.21 3.82 7.17
CA GLY A 189 -5.33 3.39 8.00
C GLY A 189 -5.28 3.96 9.43
N LEU A 190 -4.08 4.15 10.00
CA LEU A 190 -3.92 4.75 11.33
C LEU A 190 -4.41 6.21 11.40
N PHE A 191 -4.31 6.95 10.30
CA PHE A 191 -4.72 8.35 10.24
C PHE A 191 -6.15 8.56 9.70
N ALA A 192 -6.76 7.53 9.08
CA ALA A 192 -8.10 7.62 8.53
C ALA A 192 -9.21 7.48 9.61
N GLU A 193 -8.93 6.83 10.73
CA GLU A 193 -9.93 6.45 11.72
C GLU A 193 -9.99 7.36 12.96
N ASP A 194 -9.44 8.59 12.93
CA ASP A 194 -9.29 9.48 14.12
C ASP A 194 -8.58 8.80 15.33
N LYS A 195 -8.15 7.56 15.16
CA LYS A 195 -7.43 6.77 16.18
C LYS A 195 -5.97 7.19 16.34
N ALA A 196 -5.47 8.06 15.49
CA ALA A 196 -4.14 8.67 15.62
C ALA A 196 -3.99 9.52 16.90
N ALA A 197 -5.09 9.78 17.62
CA ALA A 197 -5.08 10.46 18.92
C ALA A 197 -4.46 9.63 20.07
N SER A 198 -4.27 8.32 19.91
CA SER A 198 -3.56 7.49 20.89
C SER A 198 -2.10 7.36 20.47
N ALA A 199 -1.17 7.60 21.38
CA ALA A 199 0.27 7.48 21.20
C ALA A 199 0.60 6.27 20.29
N THR A 200 1.05 6.53 19.06
CA THR A 200 1.51 5.51 18.13
C THR A 200 2.93 5.83 17.72
N SER A 201 3.81 4.85 17.75
CA SER A 201 5.21 5.02 17.39
C SER A 201 5.56 4.23 16.15
N LEU A 202 6.37 4.86 15.29
CA LEU A 202 7.01 4.26 14.12
C LEU A 202 8.50 4.05 14.44
N VAL A 203 8.98 2.85 14.17
CA VAL A 203 10.38 2.48 14.25
C VAL A 203 10.85 2.07 12.86
N LEU A 204 11.84 2.74 12.33
CA LEU A 204 12.55 2.36 11.10
C LEU A 204 13.92 1.78 11.47
N LEU A 205 14.24 0.64 10.89
CA LEU A 205 15.46 -0.12 11.14
C LEU A 205 16.16 -0.41 9.83
N ASP A 206 17.47 -0.19 9.79
CA ASP A 206 18.37 -0.46 8.67
C ASP A 206 19.53 -1.33 9.13
N ILE A 207 19.92 -2.33 8.35
CA ILE A 207 21.04 -3.21 8.68
C ILE A 207 22.34 -2.53 8.28
N ASP A 208 23.19 -2.28 9.26
CA ASP A 208 24.49 -1.63 9.05
C ASP A 208 25.37 -2.45 8.11
N HIS A 209 25.99 -1.78 7.14
CA HIS A 209 26.96 -2.39 6.21
C HIS A 209 26.44 -3.63 5.43
N PHE A 210 25.12 -3.76 5.24
CA PHE A 210 24.54 -4.94 4.60
C PHE A 210 25.08 -5.20 3.20
N ARG A 211 25.41 -4.15 2.44
CA ARG A 211 26.04 -4.26 1.12
C ARG A 211 27.43 -4.91 1.20
N GLU A 212 28.21 -4.59 2.22
CA GLU A 212 29.54 -5.17 2.45
C GLU A 212 29.44 -6.66 2.82
N ILE A 213 28.45 -7.02 3.64
CA ILE A 213 28.13 -8.41 3.98
C ILE A 213 27.79 -9.22 2.71
N ASN A 214 26.92 -8.66 1.85
CA ASN A 214 26.62 -9.30 0.57
C ASN A 214 27.85 -9.41 -0.36
N GLY A 215 28.73 -8.40 -0.36
CA GLY A 215 29.96 -8.42 -1.13
C GLY A 215 30.96 -9.47 -0.64
N ARG A 216 31.07 -9.66 0.68
CA ARG A 216 32.02 -10.60 1.29
C ARG A 216 31.51 -12.05 1.27
N TYR A 217 30.25 -12.30 1.55
CA TYR A 217 29.69 -13.63 1.78
C TYR A 217 28.68 -14.08 0.71
N GLY A 218 28.42 -13.23 -0.25
CA GLY A 218 27.49 -13.48 -1.34
C GLY A 218 26.02 -13.22 -0.94
N PRO A 219 25.14 -13.01 -1.95
CA PRO A 219 23.71 -12.71 -1.73
C PRO A 219 22.94 -13.81 -0.98
N ALA A 220 23.35 -15.07 -1.10
CA ALA A 220 22.73 -16.19 -0.38
C ALA A 220 22.88 -16.07 1.14
N ALA A 221 24.03 -15.56 1.60
CA ALA A 221 24.32 -15.31 3.00
C ALA A 221 23.46 -14.14 3.53
N GLY A 222 23.38 -13.03 2.79
CA GLY A 222 22.52 -11.91 3.15
C GLY A 222 21.03 -12.30 3.19
N ASN A 223 20.56 -13.09 2.24
CA ASN A 223 19.19 -13.62 2.25
C ASN A 223 18.92 -14.49 3.49
N LYS A 224 19.88 -15.27 3.95
CA LYS A 224 19.77 -16.07 5.19
C LYS A 224 19.70 -15.16 6.42
N ALA A 225 20.49 -14.09 6.45
CA ALA A 225 20.45 -13.07 7.50
C ALA A 225 19.07 -12.41 7.57
N LEU A 226 18.54 -11.93 6.45
CA LEU A 226 17.21 -11.29 6.35
C LEU A 226 16.09 -12.22 6.86
N ARG A 227 16.12 -13.50 6.50
CA ARG A 227 15.12 -14.48 7.00
C ARG A 227 15.23 -14.69 8.52
N ARG A 228 16.45 -14.72 9.06
CA ARG A 228 16.67 -14.84 10.51
C ARG A 228 16.18 -13.60 11.26
N LEU A 229 16.49 -12.42 10.77
CA LEU A 229 16.00 -11.16 11.34
C LEU A 229 14.47 -11.09 11.30
N ALA A 230 13.85 -11.46 10.19
CA ALA A 230 12.40 -11.51 10.08
C ALA A 230 11.78 -12.48 11.11
N ALA A 231 12.41 -13.65 11.34
CA ALA A 231 11.95 -14.60 12.34
C ALA A 231 12.12 -14.07 13.78
N LEU A 232 13.24 -13.38 14.06
CA LEU A 232 13.48 -12.67 15.33
C LEU A 232 12.39 -11.60 15.57
N PHE A 233 12.16 -10.73 14.60
CA PHE A 233 11.20 -9.64 14.73
C PHE A 233 9.78 -10.13 14.98
N ARG A 234 9.33 -11.18 14.27
CA ARG A 234 8.02 -11.81 14.51
C ARG A 234 7.83 -12.34 15.92
N LYS A 235 8.91 -12.82 16.56
CA LYS A 235 8.86 -13.33 17.94
C LYS A 235 8.85 -12.21 18.99
N THR A 236 9.39 -11.05 18.63
CA THR A 236 9.60 -9.94 19.57
C THR A 236 8.39 -9.02 19.66
N ILE A 237 7.61 -8.92 18.58
CA ILE A 237 6.42 -8.07 18.52
C ILE A 237 5.18 -8.76 19.08
N LYS A 238 4.25 -7.99 19.65
CA LYS A 238 2.94 -8.47 20.11
C LYS A 238 1.97 -8.65 18.95
N LYS A 239 0.81 -9.26 19.21
CA LYS A 239 -0.23 -9.55 18.20
C LYS A 239 -0.76 -8.28 17.50
N ASP A 240 -0.84 -7.16 18.22
CA ASP A 240 -1.39 -5.90 17.72
C ASP A 240 -0.32 -4.99 17.11
N ASP A 241 0.94 -5.34 17.26
CA ASP A 241 2.06 -4.64 16.63
C ASP A 241 2.19 -5.08 15.17
N PHE A 242 2.74 -4.19 14.36
CA PHE A 242 2.95 -4.45 12.94
C PHE A 242 4.44 -4.36 12.59
N VAL A 243 4.94 -5.32 11.81
CA VAL A 243 6.30 -5.31 11.25
C VAL A 243 6.25 -5.58 9.76
N ALA A 244 7.04 -4.82 8.99
CA ALA A 244 7.17 -4.97 7.54
C ALA A 244 8.63 -4.88 7.10
N ARG A 245 8.96 -5.48 5.97
CA ARG A 245 10.19 -5.21 5.23
C ARG A 245 9.87 -4.20 4.14
N ILE A 246 10.45 -3.00 4.24
CA ILE A 246 10.10 -1.87 3.36
C ILE A 246 11.17 -1.56 2.31
N GLY A 247 12.35 -2.15 2.43
CA GLY A 247 13.49 -2.00 1.52
C GLY A 247 14.32 -3.28 1.43
N GLY A 248 15.49 -3.18 0.83
CA GLY A 248 16.44 -4.30 0.71
C GLY A 248 16.90 -4.83 2.06
N ASP A 249 17.30 -3.93 2.93
CA ASP A 249 17.83 -4.11 4.28
C ASP A 249 17.05 -3.30 5.34
N GLU A 250 15.91 -2.72 4.94
CA GLU A 250 15.10 -1.84 5.77
C GLU A 250 13.84 -2.53 6.29
N PHE A 251 13.55 -2.33 7.58
CA PHE A 251 12.34 -2.81 8.25
C PHE A 251 11.62 -1.66 8.96
N ALA A 252 10.31 -1.77 9.04
CA ALA A 252 9.46 -0.81 9.74
C ALA A 252 8.58 -1.53 10.75
N PHE A 253 8.39 -0.90 11.93
CA PHE A 253 7.49 -1.38 12.98
C PHE A 253 6.51 -0.25 13.33
N LEU A 254 5.25 -0.62 13.53
CA LEU A 254 4.24 0.29 14.06
C LEU A 254 3.72 -0.26 15.38
N PHE A 255 3.87 0.51 16.44
CA PHE A 255 3.44 0.19 17.79
C PHE A 255 2.26 1.09 18.17
N ALA A 256 1.04 0.52 18.14
CA ALA A 256 -0.17 1.24 18.50
C ALA A 256 -0.28 1.42 20.02
N GLY A 257 -0.62 2.64 20.47
CA GLY A 257 -0.75 2.95 21.89
C GLY A 257 0.57 2.99 22.66
N VAL A 258 1.71 3.12 21.96
CA VAL A 258 3.07 3.13 22.57
C VAL A 258 3.72 4.50 22.37
N PRO A 259 4.05 5.23 23.44
CA PRO A 259 4.75 6.52 23.34
C PRO A 259 6.21 6.32 22.92
N GLN A 260 6.83 7.40 22.41
CA GLN A 260 8.17 7.37 21.83
C GLN A 260 9.23 6.76 22.76
N ASN A 261 9.29 7.18 24.02
CA ASN A 261 10.27 6.69 24.99
C ASN A 261 10.17 5.17 25.23
N THR A 262 8.96 4.63 25.22
CA THR A 262 8.73 3.19 25.34
C THR A 262 9.11 2.48 24.03
N ALA A 263 8.83 3.07 22.88
CA ALA A 263 9.24 2.54 21.57
C ALA A 263 10.77 2.56 21.43
N GLU A 264 11.46 3.57 21.91
CA GLU A 264 12.93 3.62 21.97
C GLU A 264 13.50 2.48 22.82
N ALA A 265 12.90 2.21 23.99
CA ALA A 265 13.31 1.07 24.81
C ALA A 265 13.04 -0.29 24.14
N ILE A 266 11.95 -0.41 23.37
CA ILE A 266 11.69 -1.61 22.56
C ILE A 266 12.71 -1.72 21.43
N ALA A 267 13.00 -0.62 20.74
CA ALA A 267 13.99 -0.54 19.67
C ALA A 267 15.39 -0.91 20.14
N GLU A 268 15.81 -0.46 21.34
CA GLU A 268 17.10 -0.82 21.93
C GLU A 268 17.19 -2.32 22.23
N ARG A 269 16.12 -2.93 22.73
CA ARG A 269 16.07 -4.40 22.90
C ARG A 269 16.14 -5.15 21.57
N LEU A 270 15.50 -4.61 20.51
CA LEU A 270 15.60 -5.17 19.15
C LEU A 270 17.05 -5.07 18.65
N ARG A 271 17.69 -3.92 18.81
CA ARG A 271 19.08 -3.68 18.43
C ARG A 271 20.01 -4.70 19.11
N GLN A 272 19.92 -4.84 20.42
CA GLN A 272 20.70 -5.81 21.20
C GLN A 272 20.44 -7.25 20.76
N SER A 273 19.16 -7.62 20.52
CA SER A 273 18.81 -8.96 20.03
C SER A 273 19.38 -9.25 18.65
N VAL A 274 19.53 -8.24 17.79
CA VAL A 274 20.21 -8.38 16.49
C VAL A 274 21.71 -8.51 16.68
N GLU A 275 22.33 -7.70 17.52
CA GLU A 275 23.75 -7.75 17.82
C GLU A 275 24.18 -9.10 18.43
N ASP A 276 23.33 -9.71 19.27
CA ASP A 276 23.54 -11.04 19.85
C ASP A 276 23.35 -12.17 18.83
N LEU A 277 22.72 -11.88 17.69
CA LEU A 277 22.44 -12.88 16.67
C LEU A 277 23.70 -13.23 15.88
N ARG A 278 24.37 -14.31 16.25
CA ARG A 278 25.52 -14.81 15.48
C ARG A 278 25.08 -15.29 14.09
N PHE A 279 25.64 -14.67 13.09
CA PHE A 279 25.44 -15.03 11.70
C PHE A 279 26.57 -15.97 11.26
N VAL A 280 26.26 -17.25 11.09
CA VAL A 280 27.26 -18.26 10.67
C VAL A 280 27.43 -18.17 9.14
N THR A 281 28.63 -17.80 8.71
CA THR A 281 29.06 -17.80 7.32
C THR A 281 29.60 -19.17 6.90
N SER A 282 29.79 -19.37 5.60
CA SER A 282 30.38 -20.61 5.04
C SER A 282 31.84 -20.86 5.51
N GLY A 283 32.49 -19.88 6.13
CA GLY A 283 33.86 -19.96 6.65
C GLY A 283 33.97 -20.34 8.14
N GLY A 284 32.84 -20.56 8.83
CA GLY A 284 32.84 -21.03 10.24
C GLY A 284 32.90 -19.91 11.30
N ASP A 285 33.38 -18.72 11.00
CA ASP A 285 33.37 -17.58 11.92
C ASP A 285 32.01 -16.86 11.89
N GLY A 286 31.38 -16.76 13.06
CA GLY A 286 30.11 -16.01 13.21
C GLY A 286 30.38 -14.51 13.18
N GLU A 287 29.83 -13.81 12.20
CA GLU A 287 29.83 -12.35 12.15
C GLU A 287 28.60 -11.80 12.87
N HIS A 288 28.73 -10.67 13.53
CA HIS A 288 27.63 -9.98 14.18
C HIS A 288 27.01 -9.01 13.19
N LEU A 289 25.67 -8.97 13.19
CA LEU A 289 24.92 -7.93 12.49
C LEU A 289 24.65 -6.79 13.46
N THR A 290 24.81 -5.57 13.00
CA THR A 290 24.35 -4.40 13.73
C THR A 290 23.26 -3.67 12.95
N VAL A 291 22.47 -2.88 13.63
CA VAL A 291 21.36 -2.14 13.05
C VAL A 291 21.32 -0.72 13.59
N SER A 292 21.06 0.22 12.71
CA SER A 292 20.71 1.59 13.06
C SER A 292 19.21 1.75 13.09
N ILE A 293 18.68 2.45 14.09
CA ILE A 293 17.23 2.54 14.31
C ILE A 293 16.83 3.99 14.55
N GLY A 294 15.78 4.44 13.82
CA GLY A 294 15.11 5.71 14.03
C GLY A 294 13.71 5.50 14.60
N VAL A 295 13.35 6.29 15.61
CA VAL A 295 12.06 6.21 16.30
C VAL A 295 11.35 7.55 16.24
N ALA A 296 10.06 7.57 15.91
CA ALA A 296 9.22 8.75 16.02
C ALA A 296 7.84 8.36 16.57
N ALA A 297 7.17 9.29 17.24
CA ALA A 297 5.79 9.12 17.66
C ALA A 297 4.87 10.13 16.98
N VAL A 298 3.61 9.76 16.85
CA VAL A 298 2.54 10.68 16.43
C VAL A 298 2.30 11.66 17.57
N ASP A 299 2.40 12.94 17.28
CA ASP A 299 1.78 13.99 18.07
C ASP A 299 0.46 14.43 17.37
N GLY A 300 -0.45 15.08 18.08
CA GLY A 300 -1.80 15.37 17.57
C GLY A 300 -1.87 16.27 16.31
N THR A 301 -0.74 16.69 15.76
CA THR A 301 -0.62 17.57 14.59
C THR A 301 0.08 16.91 13.39
N THR A 302 0.58 15.67 13.55
CA THR A 302 1.45 15.00 12.59
C THR A 302 0.63 14.37 11.45
N THR A 303 1.01 14.64 10.22
CA THR A 303 0.50 13.93 9.03
C THR A 303 1.24 12.59 8.83
N PRO A 304 0.67 11.62 8.06
CA PRO A 304 1.36 10.37 7.74
C PRO A 304 2.75 10.56 7.14
N ALA A 305 2.91 11.58 6.29
CA ALA A 305 4.18 11.89 5.63
C ALA A 305 5.21 12.47 6.61
N GLU A 306 4.78 13.37 7.52
CA GLU A 306 5.63 13.91 8.56
C GLU A 306 6.03 12.84 9.56
N PHE A 307 5.11 11.97 9.97
CA PHE A 307 5.39 10.86 10.87
C PHE A 307 6.48 9.93 10.31
N TYR A 308 6.35 9.55 9.03
CA TYR A 308 7.37 8.77 8.34
C TYR A 308 8.69 9.56 8.24
N GLY A 309 8.64 10.83 7.82
CA GLY A 309 9.81 11.69 7.70
C GLY A 309 10.54 11.93 9.02
N HIS A 310 9.84 12.02 10.14
CA HIS A 310 10.43 12.14 11.47
C HIS A 310 11.25 10.90 11.84
N ALA A 311 10.70 9.70 11.61
CA ALA A 311 11.43 8.44 11.85
C ALA A 311 12.63 8.28 10.90
N GLU A 312 12.49 8.73 9.65
CA GLU A 312 13.56 8.70 8.65
C GLU A 312 14.72 9.64 9.01
N LEU A 313 14.43 10.86 9.48
CA LEU A 313 15.45 11.79 10.00
C LEU A 313 16.18 11.23 11.23
N ALA A 314 15.46 10.57 12.12
CA ALA A 314 16.07 9.89 13.26
C ALA A 314 16.96 8.72 12.83
N LEU A 315 16.52 7.90 11.87
CA LEU A 315 17.32 6.83 11.29
C LEU A 315 18.57 7.36 10.57
N LEU A 316 18.44 8.44 9.80
CA LEU A 316 19.57 9.09 9.16
C LEU A 316 20.59 9.57 10.19
N SER A 317 20.14 10.14 11.32
CA SER A 317 21.01 10.53 12.43
C SER A 317 21.73 9.33 13.03
N ALA A 318 21.05 8.21 13.25
CA ALA A 318 21.67 6.97 13.74
C ALA A 318 22.76 6.46 12.79
N ARG A 319 22.50 6.45 11.48
CA ARG A 319 23.44 5.99 10.44
C ARG A 319 24.64 6.92 10.25
N SER A 320 24.46 8.23 10.44
CA SER A 320 25.54 9.22 10.29
C SER A 320 26.39 9.39 11.54
N SER A 321 25.92 8.94 12.71
CA SER A 321 26.68 8.93 13.95
C SER A 321 27.58 7.69 14.08
N THR A 322 27.41 6.93 15.13
CA THR A 322 28.24 5.73 15.41
C THR A 322 27.71 4.45 14.73
N ARG A 323 26.54 4.50 14.10
CA ARG A 323 25.75 3.31 13.76
C ARG A 323 25.48 2.43 14.99
N ASN A 324 24.86 1.26 14.80
CA ASN A 324 24.53 0.35 15.90
C ASN A 324 23.90 1.07 17.10
N CYS A 325 22.93 1.94 16.85
CA CYS A 325 22.30 2.76 17.89
C CYS A 325 20.84 3.06 17.56
N VAL A 326 20.11 3.50 18.56
CA VAL A 326 18.74 3.99 18.47
C VAL A 326 18.72 5.50 18.64
N VAL A 327 18.05 6.19 17.75
CA VAL A 327 17.83 7.65 17.83
C VAL A 327 16.33 7.92 17.81
N GLY A 328 15.85 8.61 18.84
CA GLY A 328 14.50 9.16 18.88
C GLY A 328 14.43 10.49 18.13
N TYR A 329 13.32 10.72 17.41
CA TYR A 329 13.11 12.01 16.77
C TYR A 329 12.93 13.12 17.77
N SER A 330 13.66 14.21 17.56
CA SER A 330 13.47 15.49 18.23
C SER A 330 13.74 16.63 17.24
N ARG A 331 13.31 17.84 17.56
CA ARG A 331 13.59 19.02 16.73
C ARG A 331 15.10 19.27 16.56
N ASP A 332 15.89 18.94 17.56
CA ASP A 332 17.35 19.07 17.52
C ASP A 332 17.96 18.04 16.58
N VAL A 333 17.50 16.79 16.62
CA VAL A 333 17.89 15.74 15.67
C VAL A 333 17.57 16.15 14.24
N ALA A 334 16.39 16.73 13.99
CA ALA A 334 16.01 17.21 12.67
C ALA A 334 16.92 18.33 12.14
N GLN A 335 17.37 19.24 13.01
CA GLN A 335 18.29 20.32 12.64
C GLN A 335 19.69 19.79 12.30
N HIS A 336 20.22 18.87 13.11
CA HIS A 336 21.54 18.27 12.89
C HIS A 336 21.55 17.39 11.62
N SER A 337 20.54 16.57 11.41
CA SER A 337 20.44 15.74 10.21
C SER A 337 20.36 16.56 8.93
N ARG A 338 19.66 17.69 8.94
CA ARG A 338 19.59 18.61 7.79
C ARG A 338 20.95 19.27 7.52
N ARG A 339 21.70 19.65 8.54
CA ARG A 339 23.06 20.21 8.39
C ARG A 339 24.01 19.18 7.79
N SER A 340 24.08 17.99 8.37
CA SER A 340 24.95 16.91 7.88
C SER A 340 24.64 16.52 6.43
N TYR A 341 23.36 16.53 6.05
CA TYR A 341 22.95 16.27 4.67
C TYR A 341 23.37 17.38 3.71
N LEU A 342 23.28 18.64 4.11
CA LEU A 342 23.70 19.78 3.30
C LEU A 342 25.22 19.86 3.14
N GLU A 343 25.98 19.48 4.18
CA GLU A 343 27.44 19.40 4.15
C GLU A 343 27.91 18.28 3.20
N GLN A 344 27.24 17.14 3.14
CA GLN A 344 27.53 16.05 2.21
C GLN A 344 27.15 16.36 0.74
N LEU A 345 26.29 17.35 0.49
CA LEU A 345 25.93 17.80 -0.86
C LEU A 345 26.78 18.98 -1.34
N GLY A 346 27.57 19.58 -0.47
CA GLY A 346 28.44 20.74 -0.75
C GLY A 346 29.89 20.38 -1.13
N ASP A 347 30.27 19.11 -0.97
CA ASP A 347 31.52 18.52 -1.43
C ASP A 347 31.27 17.66 -2.70
#